data_16512cd6b108e4f46242336380abeeb1
#
_entry.id   16512cd6b108e4f46242336380abeeb1
#
_cell.length_a   1.000
_cell.length_b   1.000
_cell.length_c   1.000
_cell.angle_alpha   90.00
_cell.angle_beta   90.00
_cell.angle_gamma   90.00
#
_symmetry.space_group_name_H-M   'P 1'
#
loop_
_entity.id
_entity.type
_entity.pdbx_description
1 polymer ?
#
loop_
_entity_poly.entity_id
_entity_poly.type
_entity_poly.pdbx_seq_one_letter_code
_entity_poly.pdbx_strand_id
1 'polypeptide(L)'
;MAVTIKSQREIELMRESCKILADVFSEMEKAVHHGVSTLDINNLGEKLIRAHGCIPNFLNYNGYPASICVSVNDEVVHGIPHKDHILHEGDIVSLDAGLIYKGYHSDMARTFPVGQVSEEARLLMERTKGSFFAGIEMAKAGNHLYDISNAIDAYIRPFGYGIVRDLVGHGIGTSLHEDPQIPNFAQHRRGLKLQAGMTLAIEPMINIGRPDVAWLDDDWTVVTEDGSLSAHYENTILITDGEPEILTMY
;
A
#
# COMPACT_ATOMS: atom_id res chain seq x y z
N MET A 1 -9.53 -14.73 -11.42
CA MET A 1 -8.46 -15.25 -12.32
C MET A 1 -7.68 -16.32 -11.57
N ALA A 2 -6.90 -17.18 -12.22
CA ALA A 2 -6.07 -18.15 -11.48
C ALA A 2 -4.85 -17.44 -10.87
N VAL A 3 -4.44 -17.86 -9.69
CA VAL A 3 -3.20 -17.38 -9.06
C VAL A 3 -2.01 -17.74 -9.94
N THR A 4 -1.15 -16.76 -10.23
CA THR A 4 0.02 -16.95 -11.09
C THR A 4 1.29 -17.23 -10.29
N ILE A 5 2.09 -18.19 -10.75
CA ILE A 5 3.44 -18.45 -10.23
C ILE A 5 4.42 -17.89 -11.25
N LYS A 6 5.20 -16.90 -10.84
CA LYS A 6 6.14 -16.21 -11.71
C LYS A 6 7.37 -17.09 -11.97
N SER A 7 7.78 -17.16 -13.23
CA SER A 7 9.06 -17.74 -13.62
C SER A 7 10.23 -16.87 -13.13
N GLN A 8 11.44 -17.42 -13.09
CA GLN A 8 12.64 -16.69 -12.68
C GLN A 8 12.84 -15.38 -13.45
N ARG A 9 12.57 -15.38 -14.77
CA ARG A 9 12.66 -14.18 -15.61
C ARG A 9 11.63 -13.13 -15.22
N GLU A 10 10.41 -13.54 -14.91
CA GLU A 10 9.34 -12.63 -14.48
C GLU A 10 9.66 -12.04 -13.10
N ILE A 11 10.20 -12.84 -12.19
CA ILE A 11 10.66 -12.37 -10.88
C ILE A 11 11.75 -11.31 -11.01
N GLU A 12 12.69 -11.46 -11.94
CA GLU A 12 13.72 -10.45 -12.22
C GLU A 12 13.10 -9.12 -12.70
N LEU A 13 12.09 -9.19 -13.58
CA LEU A 13 11.38 -8.00 -14.04
C LEU A 13 10.56 -7.35 -12.93
N MET A 14 9.93 -8.13 -12.06
CA MET A 14 9.26 -7.63 -10.86
C MET A 14 10.24 -6.91 -9.92
N ARG A 15 11.44 -7.49 -9.69
CA ARG A 15 12.49 -6.84 -8.88
C ARG A 15 12.92 -5.50 -9.48
N GLU A 16 13.14 -5.43 -10.81
CA GLU A 16 13.50 -4.20 -11.49
C GLU A 16 12.38 -3.15 -11.34
N SER A 17 11.11 -3.54 -11.59
CA SER A 17 9.94 -2.68 -11.42
C SER A 17 9.84 -2.13 -10.00
N CYS A 18 9.90 -3.00 -9.00
CA CYS A 18 9.78 -2.63 -7.59
C CYS A 18 10.94 -1.76 -7.10
N LYS A 19 12.16 -2.01 -7.56
CA LYS A 19 13.32 -1.17 -7.24
C LYS A 19 13.15 0.26 -7.76
N ILE A 20 12.71 0.41 -9.03
CA ILE A 20 12.44 1.74 -9.59
C ILE A 20 11.37 2.46 -8.75
N LEU A 21 10.31 1.76 -8.36
CA LEU A 21 9.26 2.35 -7.53
C LEU A 21 9.80 2.79 -6.16
N ALA A 22 10.63 1.97 -5.53
CA ALA A 22 11.29 2.32 -4.26
C ALA A 22 12.17 3.57 -4.39
N ASP A 23 12.94 3.70 -5.48
CA ASP A 23 13.73 4.90 -5.78
C ASP A 23 12.82 6.13 -5.97
N VAL A 24 11.68 6.00 -6.65
CA VAL A 24 10.67 7.07 -6.80
C VAL A 24 10.11 7.49 -5.45
N PHE A 25 9.77 6.53 -4.58
CA PHE A 25 9.26 6.81 -3.24
C PHE A 25 10.27 7.57 -2.37
N SER A 26 11.55 7.19 -2.41
CA SER A 26 12.62 7.90 -1.70
C SER A 26 12.72 9.37 -2.07
N GLU A 27 12.37 9.74 -3.31
CA GLU A 27 12.34 11.14 -3.73
C GLU A 27 11.01 11.82 -3.37
N MET A 28 9.86 11.13 -3.47
CA MET A 28 8.56 11.68 -3.08
C MET A 28 8.50 11.98 -1.57
N GLU A 29 9.08 11.11 -0.73
CA GLU A 29 9.17 11.33 0.72
C GLU A 29 9.76 12.70 1.07
N LYS A 30 10.83 13.13 0.35
CA LYS A 30 11.50 14.42 0.56
C LYS A 30 10.61 15.64 0.22
N ALA A 31 9.57 15.41 -0.59
CA ALA A 31 8.62 16.45 -0.96
C ALA A 31 7.45 16.58 0.04
N VAL A 32 7.34 15.68 1.01
CA VAL A 32 6.32 15.75 2.05
C VAL A 32 6.72 16.77 3.10
N HIS A 33 6.12 17.97 3.03
CA HIS A 33 6.35 19.04 3.99
C HIS A 33 5.15 20.01 4.05
N HIS A 34 5.08 20.78 5.12
CA HIS A 34 4.07 21.84 5.24
C HIS A 34 4.10 22.80 4.05
N GLY A 35 2.93 23.11 3.51
CA GLY A 35 2.74 24.06 2.41
C GLY A 35 2.80 23.47 1.01
N VAL A 36 3.14 22.18 0.85
CA VAL A 36 3.04 21.49 -0.45
C VAL A 36 1.59 21.07 -0.71
N SER A 37 1.14 21.13 -1.95
CA SER A 37 -0.17 20.57 -2.33
C SER A 37 -0.07 19.08 -2.64
N THR A 38 -1.16 18.35 -2.43
CA THR A 38 -1.24 16.94 -2.82
C THR A 38 -1.03 16.76 -4.32
N LEU A 39 -1.44 17.75 -5.14
CA LEU A 39 -1.19 17.75 -6.59
C LEU A 39 0.30 17.90 -6.93
N ASP A 40 1.07 18.70 -6.19
CA ASP A 40 2.51 18.84 -6.43
C ASP A 40 3.24 17.51 -6.19
N ILE A 41 2.82 16.75 -5.16
CA ILE A 41 3.36 15.40 -4.88
C ILE A 41 3.02 14.45 -6.03
N ASN A 42 1.77 14.44 -6.50
CA ASN A 42 1.37 13.65 -7.68
C ASN A 42 2.22 13.98 -8.90
N ASN A 43 2.39 15.28 -9.21
CA ASN A 43 3.14 15.73 -10.37
C ASN A 43 4.61 15.33 -10.29
N LEU A 44 5.20 15.38 -9.09
CA LEU A 44 6.55 14.90 -8.84
C LEU A 44 6.65 13.40 -9.09
N GLY A 45 5.76 12.59 -8.50
CA GLY A 45 5.74 11.14 -8.65
C GLY A 45 5.58 10.72 -10.10
N GLU A 46 4.61 11.31 -10.83
CA GLU A 46 4.43 11.04 -12.25
C GLU A 46 5.68 11.37 -13.07
N LYS A 47 6.28 12.55 -12.83
CA LYS A 47 7.51 12.97 -13.49
C LYS A 47 8.66 11.98 -13.27
N LEU A 48 8.84 11.51 -12.03
CA LEU A 48 9.88 10.55 -11.67
C LEU A 48 9.64 9.19 -12.33
N ILE A 49 8.42 8.65 -12.26
CA ILE A 49 8.04 7.40 -12.93
C ILE A 49 8.36 7.46 -14.43
N ARG A 50 7.93 8.53 -15.09
CA ARG A 50 8.17 8.73 -16.54
C ARG A 50 9.65 8.94 -16.87
N ALA A 51 10.42 9.57 -15.99
CA ALA A 51 11.87 9.77 -16.18
C ALA A 51 12.65 8.44 -16.19
N HIS A 52 12.14 7.41 -15.48
CA HIS A 52 12.66 6.04 -15.53
C HIS A 52 12.17 5.23 -16.75
N GLY A 53 11.42 5.85 -17.66
CA GLY A 53 10.83 5.17 -18.84
C GLY A 53 9.67 4.22 -18.46
N CYS A 54 9.09 4.41 -17.29
CA CYS A 54 7.97 3.63 -16.78
C CYS A 54 6.62 4.33 -17.01
N ILE A 55 5.53 3.61 -16.81
CA ILE A 55 4.16 4.12 -16.94
C ILE A 55 3.52 4.10 -15.54
N PRO A 56 2.94 5.24 -15.06
CA PRO A 56 2.12 5.22 -13.84
C PRO A 56 0.94 4.26 -14.03
N ASN A 57 0.77 3.30 -13.12
CA ASN A 57 -0.26 2.27 -13.31
C ASN A 57 -1.64 2.66 -12.78
N PHE A 58 -1.76 3.71 -11.95
CA PHE A 58 -3.05 4.20 -11.44
C PHE A 58 -3.74 5.15 -12.41
N LEU A 59 -2.98 5.94 -13.19
CA LEU A 59 -3.55 6.91 -14.11
C LEU A 59 -4.47 6.24 -15.13
N ASN A 60 -5.75 6.60 -15.10
CA ASN A 60 -6.84 6.01 -15.89
C ASN A 60 -7.17 4.53 -15.56
N TYR A 61 -6.60 3.96 -14.49
CA TYR A 61 -7.01 2.64 -14.03
C TYR A 61 -8.45 2.71 -13.50
N ASN A 62 -9.37 2.04 -14.17
CA ASN A 62 -10.82 2.11 -13.91
C ASN A 62 -11.39 3.55 -13.85
N GLY A 63 -10.70 4.53 -14.45
CA GLY A 63 -11.10 5.93 -14.45
C GLY A 63 -10.47 6.80 -13.36
N TYR A 64 -9.56 6.27 -12.53
CA TYR A 64 -8.84 7.08 -11.54
C TYR A 64 -8.05 8.20 -12.23
N PRO A 65 -8.17 9.47 -11.77
CA PRO A 65 -7.70 10.61 -12.57
C PRO A 65 -6.22 10.98 -12.36
N ALA A 66 -5.49 10.31 -11.45
CA ALA A 66 -4.15 10.71 -11.06
C ALA A 66 -3.14 9.55 -11.13
N SER A 67 -1.85 9.87 -11.04
CA SER A 67 -0.75 8.90 -11.09
C SER A 67 -0.38 8.36 -9.71
N ILE A 68 -0.64 9.14 -8.67
CA ILE A 68 -0.36 8.83 -7.25
C ILE A 68 -1.65 9.05 -6.46
N CYS A 69 -1.99 8.15 -5.52
CA CYS A 69 -2.98 8.44 -4.50
C CYS A 69 -2.30 9.20 -3.35
N VAL A 70 -2.92 10.29 -2.92
CA VAL A 70 -2.41 11.11 -1.80
C VAL A 70 -3.53 11.31 -0.80
N SER A 71 -3.53 10.49 0.24
CA SER A 71 -4.60 10.43 1.24
C SER A 71 -4.15 11.07 2.56
N VAL A 72 -4.89 12.06 3.06
CA VAL A 72 -4.48 12.89 4.20
C VAL A 72 -5.38 12.59 5.41
N ASN A 73 -4.79 12.35 6.57
CA ASN A 73 -5.44 12.19 7.88
C ASN A 73 -6.47 11.04 7.92
N ASP A 74 -7.77 11.36 7.79
CA ASP A 74 -8.88 10.42 7.81
C ASP A 74 -9.15 9.77 6.44
N GLU A 75 -8.47 10.23 5.38
CA GLU A 75 -8.47 9.55 4.10
C GLU A 75 -7.65 8.26 4.20
N VAL A 76 -8.31 7.15 3.98
CA VAL A 76 -7.70 5.79 4.09
C VAL A 76 -6.82 5.50 2.88
N VAL A 77 -7.42 5.56 1.68
CA VAL A 77 -6.77 5.31 0.38
C VAL A 77 -7.48 6.06 -0.74
N HIS A 78 -6.88 6.05 -1.92
CA HIS A 78 -7.41 6.58 -3.19
C HIS A 78 -7.70 8.08 -3.16
N GLY A 79 -7.12 8.85 -2.22
CA GLY A 79 -7.26 10.30 -2.18
C GLY A 79 -6.84 10.92 -3.50
N ILE A 80 -7.75 11.69 -4.14
CA ILE A 80 -7.48 12.37 -5.41
C ILE A 80 -6.64 13.62 -5.16
N PRO A 81 -5.43 13.73 -5.72
CA PRO A 81 -4.57 14.90 -5.53
C PRO A 81 -5.22 16.19 -6.05
N HIS A 82 -5.20 17.25 -5.26
CA HIS A 82 -5.77 18.55 -5.63
C HIS A 82 -4.83 19.72 -5.26
N LYS A 83 -4.82 20.75 -6.09
CA LYS A 83 -3.95 21.93 -5.91
C LYS A 83 -4.26 22.75 -4.65
N ASP A 84 -5.51 22.71 -4.19
CA ASP A 84 -5.99 23.45 -3.02
C ASP A 84 -5.96 22.59 -1.73
N HIS A 85 -5.63 21.29 -1.85
CA HIS A 85 -5.41 20.43 -0.70
C HIS A 85 -3.94 20.53 -0.27
N ILE A 86 -3.67 21.46 0.64
CA ILE A 86 -2.32 21.81 1.13
C ILE A 86 -2.03 21.03 2.40
N LEU A 87 -0.85 20.43 2.49
CA LEU A 87 -0.41 19.75 3.70
C LEU A 87 -0.04 20.75 4.80
N HIS A 88 -0.45 20.48 6.03
CA HIS A 88 -0.21 21.29 7.21
C HIS A 88 0.65 20.54 8.24
N GLU A 89 1.35 21.33 9.06
CA GLU A 89 2.08 20.79 10.23
C GLU A 89 1.12 19.98 11.11
N GLY A 90 1.49 18.74 11.42
CA GLY A 90 0.68 17.83 12.22
C GLY A 90 -0.14 16.84 11.41
N ASP A 91 -0.28 17.01 10.09
CA ASP A 91 -0.93 16.03 9.22
C ASP A 91 -0.10 14.74 9.11
N ILE A 92 -0.77 13.64 8.84
CA ILE A 92 -0.16 12.44 8.27
C ILE A 92 -0.67 12.27 6.84
N VAL A 93 0.18 11.83 5.92
CA VAL A 93 -0.19 11.65 4.52
C VAL A 93 0.27 10.28 4.02
N SER A 94 -0.67 9.50 3.52
CA SER A 94 -0.40 8.23 2.84
C SER A 94 -0.19 8.50 1.36
N LEU A 95 1.00 8.19 0.87
CA LEU A 95 1.31 8.15 -0.55
C LEU A 95 1.21 6.70 -1.00
N ASP A 96 0.49 6.47 -2.07
CA ASP A 96 0.35 5.17 -2.70
C ASP A 96 0.60 5.32 -4.19
N ALA A 97 1.52 4.53 -4.71
CA ALA A 97 1.98 4.61 -6.08
C ALA A 97 2.40 3.26 -6.64
N GLY A 98 2.13 3.10 -7.91
CA GLY A 98 2.63 1.97 -8.65
C GLY A 98 3.09 2.36 -10.05
N LEU A 99 3.88 1.49 -10.67
CA LEU A 99 4.36 1.69 -12.03
C LEU A 99 4.41 0.39 -12.84
N ILE A 100 4.47 0.54 -14.14
CA ILE A 100 4.66 -0.56 -15.09
C ILE A 100 6.05 -0.43 -15.69
N TYR A 101 6.86 -1.46 -15.52
CA TYR A 101 8.15 -1.61 -16.16
C TYR A 101 8.18 -2.89 -17.01
N LYS A 102 8.40 -2.74 -18.31
CA LYS A 102 8.42 -3.88 -19.27
C LYS A 102 7.23 -4.84 -19.15
N GLY A 103 6.04 -4.31 -18.83
CA GLY A 103 4.79 -5.07 -18.70
C GLY A 103 4.56 -5.69 -17.33
N TYR A 104 5.38 -5.40 -16.32
CA TYR A 104 5.21 -5.85 -14.94
C TYR A 104 4.92 -4.69 -14.01
N HIS A 105 3.90 -4.85 -13.18
CA HIS A 105 3.45 -3.87 -12.21
C HIS A 105 4.23 -4.00 -10.90
N SER A 106 4.44 -2.88 -10.25
CA SER A 106 4.84 -2.78 -8.85
C SER A 106 3.89 -1.86 -8.12
N ASP A 107 3.74 -2.07 -6.81
CA ASP A 107 2.84 -1.33 -5.95
C ASP A 107 3.44 -1.14 -4.56
N MET A 108 3.27 0.05 -3.97
CA MET A 108 3.69 0.31 -2.60
C MET A 108 3.03 1.56 -2.03
N ALA A 109 2.76 1.53 -0.72
CA ALA A 109 2.27 2.69 0.01
C ALA A 109 3.02 2.93 1.32
N ARG A 110 3.11 4.20 1.70
CA ARG A 110 3.69 4.67 2.97
C ARG A 110 2.92 5.86 3.51
N THR A 111 2.74 5.88 4.83
CA THR A 111 2.27 7.07 5.54
C THR A 111 3.44 7.84 6.13
N PHE A 112 3.50 9.11 5.84
CA PHE A 112 4.55 10.04 6.29
C PHE A 112 3.97 11.12 7.21
N PRO A 113 4.73 11.58 8.23
CA PRO A 113 4.36 12.73 9.02
C PRO A 113 4.68 14.03 8.27
N VAL A 114 3.84 15.05 8.43
CA VAL A 114 4.11 16.42 7.96
C VAL A 114 4.62 17.23 9.15
N GLY A 115 5.95 17.39 9.26
CA GLY A 115 6.58 18.02 10.40
C GLY A 115 6.38 17.25 11.70
N GLN A 116 6.00 17.95 12.78
CA GLN A 116 5.73 17.32 14.07
C GLN A 116 4.27 16.87 14.18
N VAL A 117 4.06 15.57 14.35
CA VAL A 117 2.73 14.97 14.51
C VAL A 117 2.46 14.61 15.97
N SER A 118 1.20 14.37 16.31
CA SER A 118 0.80 13.87 17.62
C SER A 118 1.41 12.50 17.93
N GLU A 119 1.57 12.16 19.20
CA GLU A 119 2.03 10.83 19.62
C GLU A 119 1.08 9.73 19.14
N GLU A 120 -0.21 10.01 19.09
CA GLU A 120 -1.23 9.09 18.58
C GLU A 120 -1.02 8.79 17.08
N ALA A 121 -0.78 9.81 16.26
CA ALA A 121 -0.47 9.67 14.83
C ALA A 121 0.85 8.90 14.61
N ARG A 122 1.88 9.23 15.39
CA ARG A 122 3.17 8.54 15.34
C ARG A 122 3.01 7.03 15.65
N LEU A 123 2.27 6.71 16.71
CA LEU A 123 2.00 5.32 17.10
C LEU A 123 1.14 4.60 16.07
N LEU A 124 0.18 5.26 15.43
CA LEU A 124 -0.62 4.68 14.35
C LEU A 124 0.29 4.24 13.20
N MET A 125 1.13 5.14 12.68
CA MET A 125 2.06 4.83 11.59
C MET A 125 3.02 3.68 11.94
N GLU A 126 3.59 3.70 13.15
CA GLU A 126 4.50 2.68 13.63
C GLU A 126 3.81 1.30 13.74
N ARG A 127 2.59 1.25 14.28
CA ARG A 127 1.81 0.02 14.44
C ARG A 127 1.32 -0.52 13.11
N THR A 128 0.91 0.36 12.19
CA THR A 128 0.53 -0.03 10.82
C THR A 128 1.71 -0.69 10.12
N LYS A 129 2.89 -0.06 10.15
CA LYS A 129 4.13 -0.65 9.66
C LYS A 129 4.46 -1.98 10.35
N GLY A 130 4.35 -2.02 11.68
CA GLY A 130 4.61 -3.24 12.47
C GLY A 130 3.69 -4.39 12.10
N SER A 131 2.42 -4.12 11.77
CA SER A 131 1.46 -5.14 11.36
C SER A 131 1.83 -5.79 10.03
N PHE A 132 2.35 -5.00 9.08
CA PHE A 132 2.90 -5.53 7.83
C PHE A 132 4.03 -6.53 8.11
N PHE A 133 4.99 -6.17 8.97
CA PHE A 133 6.11 -7.06 9.28
C PHE A 133 5.67 -8.32 10.03
N ALA A 134 4.67 -8.23 10.91
CA ALA A 134 4.07 -9.41 11.53
C ALA A 134 3.41 -10.33 10.48
N GLY A 135 2.71 -9.76 9.51
CA GLY A 135 2.10 -10.50 8.40
C GLY A 135 3.12 -11.19 7.52
N ILE A 136 4.19 -10.47 7.14
CA ILE A 136 5.18 -11.00 6.20
C ILE A 136 5.97 -12.18 6.78
N GLU A 137 6.14 -12.28 8.09
CA GLU A 137 6.76 -13.46 8.72
C GLU A 137 6.03 -14.76 8.38
N MET A 138 4.72 -14.68 8.07
CA MET A 138 3.89 -15.81 7.66
C MET A 138 3.88 -16.03 6.13
N ALA A 139 4.42 -15.12 5.34
CA ALA A 139 4.40 -15.15 3.89
C ALA A 139 5.46 -16.13 3.31
N LYS A 140 5.45 -17.38 3.75
CA LYS A 140 6.42 -18.44 3.38
C LYS A 140 5.76 -19.55 2.60
N ALA A 141 6.47 -20.12 1.64
CA ALA A 141 5.99 -21.29 0.91
C ALA A 141 5.61 -22.42 1.88
N GLY A 142 4.43 -23.00 1.68
CA GLY A 142 3.88 -24.04 2.55
C GLY A 142 2.90 -23.54 3.60
N ASN A 143 2.98 -22.30 4.05
CA ASN A 143 1.95 -21.64 4.86
C ASN A 143 0.70 -21.35 4.01
N HIS A 144 -0.33 -20.80 4.61
CA HIS A 144 -1.56 -20.45 3.93
C HIS A 144 -1.77 -18.94 3.91
N LEU A 145 -2.51 -18.47 2.91
CA LEU A 145 -2.76 -17.05 2.67
C LEU A 145 -3.25 -16.31 3.93
N TYR A 146 -4.20 -16.91 4.64
CA TYR A 146 -4.80 -16.27 5.82
C TYR A 146 -3.96 -16.40 7.10
N ASP A 147 -2.84 -17.10 7.07
CA ASP A 147 -1.83 -17.02 8.13
C ASP A 147 -1.25 -15.59 8.17
N ILE A 148 -1.09 -14.93 7.00
CA ILE A 148 -0.69 -13.52 6.88
C ILE A 148 -1.75 -12.62 7.51
N SER A 149 -3.02 -12.74 7.09
CA SER A 149 -4.16 -11.96 7.59
C SER A 149 -4.31 -12.07 9.11
N ASN A 150 -4.19 -13.29 9.63
CA ASN A 150 -4.33 -13.57 11.06
C ASN A 150 -3.16 -12.98 11.88
N ALA A 151 -1.95 -12.94 11.33
CA ALA A 151 -0.79 -12.33 11.98
C ALA A 151 -0.92 -10.79 12.04
N ILE A 152 -1.39 -10.15 10.97
CA ILE A 152 -1.70 -8.71 10.95
C ILE A 152 -2.74 -8.37 12.01
N ASP A 153 -3.87 -9.09 12.04
CA ASP A 153 -4.95 -8.88 13.02
C ASP A 153 -4.47 -9.09 14.46
N ALA A 154 -3.74 -10.17 14.71
CA ALA A 154 -3.22 -10.48 16.04
C ALA A 154 -2.25 -9.41 16.56
N TYR A 155 -1.48 -8.79 15.67
CA TYR A 155 -0.57 -7.69 16.00
C TYR A 155 -1.33 -6.40 16.36
N ILE A 156 -2.38 -6.05 15.59
CA ILE A 156 -3.14 -4.79 15.77
C ILE A 156 -4.14 -4.88 16.92
N ARG A 157 -4.76 -6.03 17.14
CA ARG A 157 -5.84 -6.21 18.13
C ARG A 157 -5.55 -5.66 19.53
N PRO A 158 -4.35 -5.83 20.13
CA PRO A 158 -4.06 -5.30 21.46
C PRO A 158 -4.14 -3.79 21.60
N PHE A 159 -4.05 -3.06 20.48
CA PHE A 159 -4.06 -1.61 20.47
C PHE A 159 -5.47 -1.02 20.35
N GLY A 160 -6.48 -1.86 20.05
CA GLY A 160 -7.85 -1.40 19.88
C GLY A 160 -8.13 -0.63 18.58
N TYR A 161 -7.23 -0.71 17.61
CA TYR A 161 -7.38 -0.05 16.31
C TYR A 161 -8.30 -0.83 15.37
N GLY A 162 -9.00 -0.11 14.49
CA GLY A 162 -9.79 -0.66 13.41
C GLY A 162 -8.92 -1.14 12.25
N ILE A 163 -9.15 -2.35 11.76
CA ILE A 163 -8.55 -2.86 10.52
C ILE A 163 -9.60 -2.76 9.43
N VAL A 164 -9.32 -2.00 8.38
CA VAL A 164 -10.22 -1.83 7.24
C VAL A 164 -10.55 -3.17 6.60
N ARG A 165 -11.83 -3.39 6.24
CA ARG A 165 -12.34 -4.68 5.76
C ARG A 165 -12.79 -4.66 4.31
N ASP A 166 -13.20 -3.50 3.82
CA ASP A 166 -13.77 -3.32 2.48
C ASP A 166 -12.71 -3.29 1.38
N LEU A 167 -11.45 -3.07 1.78
CA LEU A 167 -10.26 -3.01 0.95
C LEU A 167 -9.24 -4.03 1.44
N VAL A 168 -8.56 -4.68 0.49
CA VAL A 168 -7.72 -5.84 0.79
C VAL A 168 -6.53 -5.87 -0.18
N GLY A 169 -5.44 -6.48 0.24
CA GLY A 169 -4.29 -6.76 -0.60
C GLY A 169 -4.61 -7.73 -1.74
N HIS A 170 -3.67 -7.89 -2.65
CA HIS A 170 -3.91 -8.63 -3.89
C HIS A 170 -2.65 -9.32 -4.43
N GLY A 171 -2.82 -10.25 -5.36
CA GLY A 171 -1.74 -10.68 -6.24
C GLY A 171 -1.36 -9.56 -7.20
N ILE A 172 -0.12 -9.55 -7.67
CA ILE A 172 0.38 -8.54 -8.60
C ILE A 172 1.36 -9.16 -9.60
N GLY A 173 1.42 -8.64 -10.81
CA GLY A 173 2.32 -9.17 -11.85
C GLY A 173 2.16 -8.45 -13.17
N THR A 174 1.61 -9.12 -14.18
CA THR A 174 1.29 -8.51 -15.48
C THR A 174 0.01 -7.68 -15.45
N SER A 175 -0.74 -7.76 -14.34
CA SER A 175 -1.84 -6.87 -14.01
C SER A 175 -1.59 -6.25 -12.65
N LEU A 176 -2.14 -5.05 -12.40
CA LEU A 176 -2.06 -4.39 -11.11
C LEU A 176 -2.72 -5.26 -10.04
N HIS A 177 -3.97 -5.64 -10.24
CA HIS A 177 -4.69 -6.55 -9.37
C HIS A 177 -4.81 -7.93 -10.00
N GLU A 178 -4.17 -8.92 -9.41
CA GLU A 178 -4.31 -10.35 -9.71
C GLU A 178 -4.92 -11.07 -8.51
N ASP A 179 -5.39 -12.31 -8.69
CA ASP A 179 -5.70 -13.20 -7.57
C ASP A 179 -4.40 -13.59 -6.82
N PRO A 180 -4.46 -13.81 -5.51
CA PRO A 180 -5.64 -13.81 -4.63
C PRO A 180 -5.93 -12.43 -4.02
N GLN A 181 -7.16 -12.25 -3.48
CA GLN A 181 -7.43 -11.17 -2.51
C GLN A 181 -6.84 -11.55 -1.14
N ILE A 182 -6.23 -10.57 -0.45
CA ILE A 182 -5.49 -10.76 0.80
C ILE A 182 -6.08 -9.87 1.90
N PRO A 183 -7.08 -10.32 2.66
CA PRO A 183 -7.62 -9.55 3.79
C PRO A 183 -6.54 -9.25 4.83
N ASN A 184 -6.62 -8.06 5.44
CA ASN A 184 -5.72 -7.65 6.52
C ASN A 184 -6.28 -7.99 7.93
N PHE A 185 -7.46 -8.57 8.02
CA PHE A 185 -8.18 -8.94 9.24
C PHE A 185 -8.35 -10.45 9.35
N ALA A 186 -8.59 -10.94 10.58
CA ALA A 186 -8.65 -12.36 10.87
C ALA A 186 -9.68 -13.13 10.04
N GLN A 187 -9.28 -14.28 9.56
CA GLN A 187 -10.08 -15.20 8.76
C GLN A 187 -10.25 -16.54 9.47
N HIS A 188 -11.44 -17.13 9.38
CA HIS A 188 -11.74 -18.44 10.01
C HIS A 188 -11.19 -19.64 9.20
N ARG A 189 -10.91 -19.45 7.91
CA ARG A 189 -10.35 -20.48 7.03
C ARG A 189 -8.85 -20.23 6.84
N ARG A 190 -8.15 -21.21 6.30
CA ARG A 190 -6.71 -21.07 6.02
C ARG A 190 -6.40 -20.35 4.71
N GLY A 191 -7.34 -20.31 3.78
CA GLY A 191 -7.11 -19.82 2.43
C GLY A 191 -6.25 -20.78 1.58
N LEU A 192 -5.80 -20.30 0.44
CA LEU A 192 -4.92 -21.08 -0.46
C LEU A 192 -3.53 -21.30 0.17
N LYS A 193 -2.84 -22.34 -0.27
CA LYS A 193 -1.47 -22.61 0.15
C LYS A 193 -0.50 -21.73 -0.63
N LEU A 194 0.38 -21.03 0.07
CA LEU A 194 1.42 -20.20 -0.52
C LEU A 194 2.48 -21.06 -1.22
N GLN A 195 2.93 -20.60 -2.37
CA GLN A 195 3.94 -21.28 -3.18
C GLN A 195 5.02 -20.28 -3.60
N ALA A 196 6.26 -20.75 -3.66
CA ALA A 196 7.36 -19.94 -4.18
C ALA A 196 7.06 -19.45 -5.60
N GLY A 197 7.39 -18.21 -5.90
CA GLY A 197 7.07 -17.55 -7.17
C GLY A 197 5.76 -16.77 -7.18
N MET A 198 4.94 -16.80 -6.11
CA MET A 198 3.83 -15.87 -5.96
C MET A 198 4.35 -14.48 -5.63
N THR A 199 3.80 -13.43 -6.28
CA THR A 199 4.04 -12.02 -5.95
C THR A 199 2.75 -11.39 -5.46
N LEU A 200 2.81 -10.72 -4.32
CA LEU A 200 1.66 -10.24 -3.57
C LEU A 200 1.88 -8.79 -3.11
N ALA A 201 0.85 -7.96 -3.17
CA ALA A 201 0.75 -6.69 -2.47
C ALA A 201 0.10 -6.94 -1.10
N ILE A 202 0.83 -6.68 -0.03
CA ILE A 202 0.33 -6.78 1.34
C ILE A 202 0.25 -5.37 1.90
N GLU A 203 -0.94 -4.93 2.28
CA GLU A 203 -1.29 -3.52 2.44
C GLU A 203 -2.22 -3.24 3.62
N PRO A 204 -1.81 -3.46 4.87
CA PRO A 204 -2.65 -3.11 6.01
C PRO A 204 -3.01 -1.61 6.01
N MET A 205 -4.32 -1.35 6.07
CA MET A 205 -4.94 -0.05 6.30
C MET A 205 -5.55 -0.07 7.70
N ILE A 206 -5.04 0.79 8.58
CA ILE A 206 -5.36 0.78 10.00
C ILE A 206 -5.90 2.14 10.44
N ASN A 207 -7.06 2.15 11.07
CA ASN A 207 -7.71 3.33 11.63
C ASN A 207 -7.50 3.38 13.15
N ILE A 208 -7.29 4.57 13.72
CA ILE A 208 -7.26 4.72 15.18
C ILE A 208 -8.60 4.30 15.80
N GLY A 209 -9.69 4.61 15.11
CA GLY A 209 -11.06 4.34 15.52
C GLY A 209 -11.61 3.01 14.99
N ARG A 210 -12.82 3.08 14.40
CA ARG A 210 -13.54 1.92 13.88
C ARG A 210 -13.01 1.44 12.53
N PRO A 211 -13.25 0.18 12.15
CA PRO A 211 -12.83 -0.36 10.85
C PRO A 211 -13.68 0.15 9.67
N ASP A 212 -14.81 0.79 9.96
CA ASP A 212 -15.81 1.17 8.96
C ASP A 212 -15.32 2.35 8.13
N VAL A 213 -15.61 2.32 6.84
CA VAL A 213 -15.17 3.32 5.86
C VAL A 213 -16.34 3.80 4.99
N ALA A 214 -16.21 4.99 4.43
CA ALA A 214 -17.16 5.57 3.48
C ALA A 214 -16.43 6.10 2.25
N TRP A 215 -17.13 6.14 1.11
CA TRP A 215 -16.65 6.76 -0.12
C TRP A 215 -17.15 8.17 -0.23
N LEU A 216 -16.31 9.10 -0.64
CA LEU A 216 -16.70 10.47 -0.93
C LEU A 216 -17.46 10.55 -2.27
N ASP A 217 -18.09 11.70 -2.54
CA ASP A 217 -18.87 11.96 -3.76
C ASP A 217 -18.03 11.98 -5.05
N ASP A 218 -16.70 11.87 -4.92
CA ASP A 218 -15.78 11.75 -6.05
C ASP A 218 -15.65 10.31 -6.60
N ASP A 219 -16.38 9.36 -6.00
CA ASP A 219 -16.43 7.92 -6.33
C ASP A 219 -15.09 7.17 -6.05
N TRP A 220 -14.07 7.83 -5.49
CA TRP A 220 -12.74 7.25 -5.27
C TRP A 220 -12.24 7.35 -3.85
N THR A 221 -12.20 8.56 -3.28
CA THR A 221 -11.59 8.79 -1.97
C THR A 221 -12.35 8.03 -0.89
N VAL A 222 -11.62 7.16 -0.20
CA VAL A 222 -12.14 6.38 0.93
C VAL A 222 -11.71 7.04 2.22
N VAL A 223 -12.67 7.32 3.11
CA VAL A 223 -12.43 7.95 4.41
C VAL A 223 -12.88 7.05 5.55
N THR A 224 -12.33 7.25 6.75
CA THR A 224 -12.87 6.63 7.96
C THR A 224 -14.27 7.17 8.27
N GLU A 225 -15.23 6.31 8.57
CA GLU A 225 -16.61 6.75 8.84
C GLU A 225 -16.74 7.61 10.11
N ASP A 226 -15.81 7.45 11.05
CA ASP A 226 -15.80 8.17 12.33
C ASP A 226 -14.86 9.38 12.35
N GLY A 227 -14.20 9.73 11.23
CA GLY A 227 -13.27 10.84 11.11
C GLY A 227 -11.94 10.63 11.86
N SER A 228 -11.63 9.40 12.28
CA SER A 228 -10.36 9.09 12.93
C SER A 228 -9.21 8.99 11.91
N LEU A 229 -7.97 9.22 12.36
CA LEU A 229 -6.78 9.07 11.50
C LEU A 229 -6.66 7.64 10.98
N SER A 230 -6.22 7.52 9.73
CA SER A 230 -5.88 6.25 9.08
C SER A 230 -4.43 6.26 8.60
N ALA A 231 -3.78 5.10 8.61
CA ALA A 231 -2.46 4.90 8.03
C ALA A 231 -2.44 3.66 7.14
N HIS A 232 -1.68 3.75 6.07
CA HIS A 232 -1.49 2.71 5.07
C HIS A 232 -0.01 2.36 4.95
N TYR A 233 0.32 1.07 4.95
CA TYR A 233 1.67 0.58 4.73
C TYR A 233 1.65 -0.65 3.84
N GLU A 234 2.29 -0.55 2.69
CA GLU A 234 2.22 -1.59 1.66
C GLU A 234 3.59 -1.91 1.07
N ASN A 235 3.78 -3.16 0.71
CA ASN A 235 4.85 -3.60 -0.18
C ASN A 235 4.39 -4.71 -1.12
N THR A 236 4.95 -4.68 -2.34
CA THR A 236 5.04 -5.86 -3.20
C THR A 236 6.10 -6.81 -2.63
N ILE A 237 5.71 -8.06 -2.42
CA ILE A 237 6.58 -9.13 -1.90
C ILE A 237 6.64 -10.32 -2.85
N LEU A 238 7.68 -11.12 -2.74
CA LEU A 238 7.84 -12.42 -3.38
C LEU A 238 7.83 -13.54 -2.33
N ILE A 239 6.98 -14.53 -2.53
CA ILE A 239 7.06 -15.79 -1.78
C ILE A 239 8.22 -16.60 -2.31
N THR A 240 9.12 -17.04 -1.44
CA THR A 240 10.28 -17.88 -1.76
C THR A 240 10.19 -19.23 -1.07
N ASP A 241 11.11 -20.14 -1.36
CA ASP A 241 11.26 -21.41 -0.62
C ASP A 241 11.83 -21.21 0.81
N GLY A 242 12.32 -20.01 1.11
CA GLY A 242 12.83 -19.58 2.42
C GLY A 242 12.04 -18.41 2.99
N GLU A 243 12.76 -17.38 3.44
CA GLU A 243 12.15 -16.13 3.91
C GLU A 243 11.56 -15.34 2.72
N PRO A 244 10.42 -14.65 2.92
CA PRO A 244 9.84 -13.82 1.87
C PRO A 244 10.80 -12.67 1.51
N GLU A 245 10.76 -12.26 0.26
CA GLU A 245 11.53 -11.10 -0.23
C GLU A 245 10.61 -9.90 -0.38
N ILE A 246 10.93 -8.77 0.28
CA ILE A 246 10.25 -7.50 0.07
C ILE A 246 10.89 -6.84 -1.15
N LEU A 247 10.13 -6.69 -2.24
CA LEU A 247 10.65 -6.17 -3.50
C LEU A 247 10.70 -4.63 -3.54
N THR A 248 9.81 -3.94 -2.80
CA THR A 248 9.67 -2.47 -2.78
C THR A 248 10.30 -1.82 -1.53
N MET A 249 11.47 -2.30 -1.09
CA MET A 249 12.22 -1.69 0.02
C MET A 249 13.25 -0.67 -0.47
N TYR A 250 13.38 0.47 0.26
CA TYR A 250 14.41 1.49 0.09
C TYR A 250 14.94 1.95 1.44
#